data_838f6a44effedceafba6f48021af362c
#
_entry.id   838f6a44effedceafba6f48021af362c
#
_cell.length_a   1.000
_cell.length_b   1.000
_cell.length_c   1.000
_cell.angle_alpha   90.00
_cell.angle_beta   90.00
_cell.angle_gamma   90.00
#
_symmetry.space_group_name_H-M   'P 1'
#
loop_
_entity.id
_entity.type
_entity.pdbx_description
1 polymer ?
#
loop_
_entity_poly.entity_id
_entity_poly.type
_entity_poly.pdbx_seq_one_letter_code
_entity_poly.pdbx_strand_id
1 'polypeptide(L)'
;MKTERPSLSVIDIAIPLAFPLIMWLVYWFEISFHYNFNDLGVKPGEFYGLRGVLFGPFIHSGVEHLFNNTIPVFLLSLALMYFYKPIAFQVFFIGFIATGLLTWLIARPNYHIGASGVVYMLFAFLFFKGILSKHFRLIAVSMIVIFIYGSLVWGIFPGKAGISWEGHLSGLIAGTGLAIIYRKKGVIFTYPKDERKKDEDDEFMRQFDEDGNFNPVDPEESVGSEDALSHTADDLKVRINYEVKRKK
;
A
#
# COMPACT_ATOMS: atom_id res chain seq x y z
N MET A 1 2.33 23.94 -7.68
CA MET A 1 2.95 23.01 -6.71
C MET A 1 3.46 21.80 -7.49
N LYS A 2 4.78 21.58 -7.53
CA LYS A 2 5.35 20.40 -8.22
C LYS A 2 4.84 19.14 -7.50
N THR A 3 4.09 18.31 -8.19
CA THR A 3 3.78 16.96 -7.74
C THR A 3 5.07 16.15 -7.80
N GLU A 4 5.81 16.09 -6.70
CA GLU A 4 6.97 15.21 -6.62
C GLU A 4 6.48 13.77 -6.72
N ARG A 5 6.89 13.07 -7.77
CA ARG A 5 6.66 11.64 -7.88
C ARG A 5 7.49 10.98 -6.77
N PRO A 6 6.91 10.10 -5.95
CA PRO A 6 7.68 9.42 -4.92
C PRO A 6 8.79 8.62 -5.58
N SER A 7 10.03 8.96 -5.26
CA SER A 7 11.20 8.20 -5.66
C SER A 7 11.52 7.17 -4.58
N LEU A 8 11.67 5.91 -4.97
CA LEU A 8 12.18 4.88 -4.07
C LEU A 8 13.67 5.14 -3.84
N SER A 9 14.07 5.29 -2.59
CA SER A 9 15.46 5.26 -2.19
C SER A 9 15.92 3.83 -1.96
N VAL A 10 17.23 3.60 -1.91
CA VAL A 10 17.80 2.27 -1.60
C VAL A 10 17.28 1.75 -0.26
N ILE A 11 17.11 2.62 0.73
CA ILE A 11 16.58 2.27 2.06
C ILE A 11 15.13 1.78 1.97
N ASP A 12 14.30 2.37 1.11
CA ASP A 12 12.90 2.01 0.94
C ASP A 12 12.73 0.58 0.39
N ILE A 13 13.76 0.03 -0.26
CA ILE A 13 13.80 -1.34 -0.77
C ILE A 13 14.53 -2.27 0.21
N ALA A 14 15.63 -1.79 0.82
CA ALA A 14 16.46 -2.59 1.68
C ALA A 14 15.71 -3.13 2.90
N ILE A 15 14.82 -2.35 3.51
CA ILE A 15 14.07 -2.75 4.70
C ILE A 15 13.01 -3.81 4.39
N PRO A 16 12.12 -3.63 3.36
CA PRO A 16 11.22 -4.70 2.93
C PRO A 16 11.96 -6.00 2.56
N LEU A 17 13.17 -5.91 2.04
CA LEU A 17 13.98 -7.08 1.69
C LEU A 17 14.65 -7.72 2.91
N ALA A 18 15.09 -6.93 3.89
CA ALA A 18 15.79 -7.41 5.07
C ALA A 18 14.94 -8.37 5.91
N PHE A 19 13.64 -8.09 6.06
CA PHE A 19 12.76 -8.93 6.86
C PHE A 19 12.65 -10.37 6.30
N PRO A 20 12.28 -10.59 5.03
CA PRO A 20 12.31 -11.93 4.45
C PRO A 20 13.70 -12.59 4.47
N LEU A 21 14.77 -11.83 4.24
CA LEU A 21 16.12 -12.38 4.32
C LEU A 21 16.43 -12.94 5.71
N ILE A 22 16.04 -12.24 6.77
CA ILE A 22 16.20 -12.74 8.14
C ILE A 22 15.37 -14.01 8.35
N MET A 23 14.14 -14.08 7.84
CA MET A 23 13.29 -15.28 7.92
C MET A 23 14.01 -16.48 7.27
N TRP A 24 14.56 -16.29 6.07
CA TRP A 24 15.30 -17.35 5.35
C TRP A 24 16.61 -17.73 6.07
N LEU A 25 17.33 -16.77 6.65
CA LEU A 25 18.52 -17.04 7.43
C LEU A 25 18.22 -17.84 8.69
N VAL A 26 17.15 -17.51 9.42
CA VAL A 26 16.72 -18.28 10.60
C VAL A 26 16.35 -19.69 10.20
N TYR A 27 15.55 -19.86 9.17
CA TYR A 27 15.14 -21.18 8.67
C TYR A 27 16.33 -22.01 8.18
N TRP A 28 17.25 -21.39 7.41
CA TRP A 28 18.48 -22.03 7.00
C TRP A 28 19.32 -22.51 8.20
N PHE A 29 19.43 -21.68 9.24
CA PHE A 29 20.15 -22.03 10.45
C PHE A 29 19.50 -23.23 11.18
N GLU A 30 18.17 -23.23 11.33
CA GLU A 30 17.45 -24.35 11.94
C GLU A 30 17.75 -25.68 11.23
N ILE A 31 17.68 -25.67 9.90
CA ILE A 31 17.93 -26.89 9.11
C ILE A 31 19.40 -27.31 9.16
N SER A 32 20.32 -26.37 8.97
CA SER A 32 21.77 -26.67 8.86
C SER A 32 22.35 -27.19 10.15
N PHE A 33 21.86 -26.71 11.29
CA PHE A 33 22.37 -27.07 12.61
C PHE A 33 21.42 -27.94 13.43
N HIS A 34 20.30 -28.39 12.84
CA HIS A 34 19.31 -29.23 13.51
C HIS A 34 18.71 -28.60 14.77
N TYR A 35 18.56 -27.28 14.79
CA TYR A 35 17.87 -26.57 15.86
C TYR A 35 16.38 -26.48 15.56
N ASN A 36 15.59 -26.29 16.63
CA ASN A 36 14.15 -26.00 16.55
C ASN A 36 13.86 -24.80 17.47
N PHE A 37 13.48 -23.68 16.86
CA PHE A 37 13.18 -22.45 17.58
C PHE A 37 11.68 -22.24 17.87
N ASN A 38 10.84 -23.25 17.67
CA ASN A 38 9.39 -23.12 17.88
C ASN A 38 9.02 -22.61 19.28
N ASP A 39 9.83 -22.97 20.31
CA ASP A 39 9.65 -22.51 21.68
C ASP A 39 9.92 -21.00 21.88
N LEU A 40 10.56 -20.34 20.91
CA LEU A 40 10.72 -18.89 20.85
C LEU A 40 9.50 -18.19 20.22
N GLY A 41 8.48 -18.94 19.80
CA GLY A 41 7.20 -18.39 19.37
C GLY A 41 6.43 -17.69 20.49
N VAL A 42 5.39 -16.93 20.12
CA VAL A 42 4.49 -16.31 21.10
C VAL A 42 3.77 -17.41 21.87
N LYS A 43 3.90 -17.42 23.20
CA LYS A 43 3.20 -18.34 24.10
C LYS A 43 2.20 -17.56 24.94
N PRO A 44 0.90 -17.61 24.62
CA PRO A 44 -0.14 -16.87 25.33
C PRO A 44 -0.22 -17.23 26.81
N GLY A 45 -0.49 -16.20 27.62
CA GLY A 45 -0.67 -16.37 29.09
C GLY A 45 0.62 -16.60 29.88
N GLU A 46 1.77 -16.75 29.21
CA GLU A 46 3.04 -17.02 29.87
C GLU A 46 4.02 -15.86 29.66
N PHE A 47 4.60 -15.33 30.73
CA PHE A 47 5.48 -14.17 30.64
C PHE A 47 6.69 -14.39 29.71
N TYR A 48 7.31 -15.58 29.79
CA TYR A 48 8.42 -15.91 28.90
C TYR A 48 8.00 -15.98 27.42
N GLY A 49 6.72 -16.22 27.13
CA GLY A 49 6.17 -16.24 25.78
C GLY A 49 6.12 -14.87 25.10
N LEU A 50 6.32 -13.77 25.87
CA LEU A 50 6.45 -12.42 25.30
C LEU A 50 7.69 -12.27 24.40
N ARG A 51 8.75 -13.07 24.61
CA ARG A 51 9.91 -13.08 23.68
C ARG A 51 9.49 -13.41 22.26
N GLY A 52 8.43 -14.20 22.11
CA GLY A 52 7.88 -14.56 20.81
C GLY A 52 7.27 -13.38 20.04
N VAL A 53 6.94 -12.27 20.70
CA VAL A 53 6.54 -11.03 20.03
C VAL A 53 7.65 -10.54 19.09
N LEU A 54 8.92 -10.73 19.49
CA LEU A 54 10.07 -10.34 18.69
C LEU A 54 10.55 -11.44 17.74
N PHE A 55 10.60 -12.69 18.21
CA PHE A 55 11.24 -13.80 17.48
C PHE A 55 10.24 -14.62 16.65
N GLY A 56 9.00 -14.79 17.12
CA GLY A 56 8.00 -15.63 16.49
C GLY A 56 7.78 -15.38 15.00
N PRO A 57 7.73 -14.12 14.51
CA PRO A 57 7.55 -13.82 13.10
C PRO A 57 8.67 -14.31 12.17
N PHE A 58 9.85 -14.63 12.70
CA PHE A 58 10.98 -15.12 11.91
C PHE A 58 11.06 -16.65 11.85
N ILE A 59 10.30 -17.37 12.66
CA ILE A 59 10.33 -18.83 12.79
C ILE A 59 9.22 -19.46 11.94
N HIS A 60 9.54 -20.50 11.18
CA HIS A 60 8.59 -21.14 10.26
C HIS A 60 8.67 -22.67 10.35
N SER A 61 7.52 -23.33 10.35
CA SER A 61 7.41 -24.79 10.48
C SER A 61 7.85 -25.59 9.25
N GLY A 62 8.12 -24.92 8.13
CA GLY A 62 8.56 -25.55 6.90
C GLY A 62 8.71 -24.55 5.76
N VAL A 63 9.35 -25.00 4.66
CA VAL A 63 9.66 -24.14 3.50
C VAL A 63 8.43 -23.57 2.82
N GLU A 64 7.35 -24.34 2.74
CA GLU A 64 6.08 -23.87 2.17
C GLU A 64 5.49 -22.72 3.02
N HIS A 65 5.47 -22.87 4.33
CA HIS A 65 5.02 -21.82 5.25
C HIS A 65 5.89 -20.56 5.13
N LEU A 66 7.21 -20.72 5.06
CA LEU A 66 8.17 -19.64 4.89
C LEU A 66 7.94 -18.90 3.56
N PHE A 67 7.83 -19.65 2.45
CA PHE A 67 7.63 -19.08 1.13
C PHE A 67 6.31 -18.30 1.02
N ASN A 68 5.22 -18.87 1.57
CA ASN A 68 3.90 -18.24 1.59
C ASN A 68 3.86 -16.93 2.38
N ASN A 69 4.80 -16.72 3.31
CA ASN A 69 4.96 -15.45 4.03
C ASN A 69 5.94 -14.48 3.33
N THR A 70 6.94 -15.00 2.63
CA THR A 70 8.03 -14.21 2.02
C THR A 70 7.51 -13.15 1.05
N ILE A 71 6.72 -13.56 0.07
CA ILE A 71 6.25 -12.66 -0.99
C ILE A 71 5.28 -11.60 -0.44
N PRO A 72 4.23 -11.95 0.36
CA PRO A 72 3.34 -10.93 0.89
C PRO A 72 4.03 -9.95 1.83
N VAL A 73 4.93 -10.41 2.72
CA VAL A 73 5.68 -9.51 3.60
C VAL A 73 6.50 -8.52 2.79
N PHE A 74 7.23 -9.00 1.77
CA PHE A 74 8.02 -8.13 0.91
C PHE A 74 7.16 -7.11 0.17
N LEU A 75 6.13 -7.57 -0.55
CA LEU A 75 5.31 -6.69 -1.38
C LEU A 75 4.51 -5.67 -0.57
N LEU A 76 3.92 -6.10 0.56
CA LEU A 76 3.14 -5.20 1.41
C LEU A 76 4.02 -4.21 2.18
N SER A 77 5.21 -4.64 2.62
CA SER A 77 6.18 -3.71 3.23
C SER A 77 6.70 -2.70 2.21
N LEU A 78 6.97 -3.14 0.98
CA LEU A 78 7.38 -2.25 -0.10
C LEU A 78 6.27 -1.25 -0.44
N ALA A 79 5.02 -1.71 -0.50
CA ALA A 79 3.87 -0.83 -0.70
C ALA A 79 3.72 0.19 0.44
N LEU A 80 3.92 -0.23 1.70
CA LEU A 80 3.92 0.66 2.85
C LEU A 80 5.00 1.74 2.73
N MET A 81 6.25 1.35 2.41
CA MET A 81 7.37 2.29 2.22
C MET A 81 7.12 3.24 1.04
N TYR A 82 6.58 2.75 -0.05
CA TYR A 82 6.32 3.55 -1.25
C TYR A 82 5.18 4.56 -1.05
N PHE A 83 4.05 4.12 -0.50
CA PHE A 83 2.84 4.95 -0.42
C PHE A 83 2.76 5.79 0.85
N TYR A 84 3.41 5.37 1.94
CA TYR A 84 3.29 5.99 3.26
C TYR A 84 4.64 6.25 3.93
N LYS A 85 5.68 6.53 3.14
CA LYS A 85 7.06 6.76 3.59
C LYS A 85 7.19 7.56 4.90
N PRO A 86 6.46 8.70 5.13
CA PRO A 86 6.61 9.50 6.35
C PRO A 86 6.21 8.78 7.65
N ILE A 87 5.38 7.74 7.54
CA ILE A 87 4.86 6.99 8.70
C ILE A 87 5.17 5.49 8.62
N ALA A 88 5.82 5.05 7.54
CA ALA A 88 6.01 3.64 7.23
C ALA A 88 6.71 2.87 8.35
N PHE A 89 7.79 3.42 8.88
CA PHE A 89 8.52 2.82 10.02
C PHE A 89 7.67 2.71 11.27
N GLN A 90 6.96 3.80 11.62
CA GLN A 90 6.10 3.81 12.80
C GLN A 90 4.99 2.75 12.68
N VAL A 91 4.34 2.69 11.52
CA VAL A 91 3.29 1.71 11.26
C VAL A 91 3.84 0.29 11.33
N PHE A 92 4.99 0.04 10.69
CA PHE A 92 5.60 -1.28 10.68
C PHE A 92 5.97 -1.74 12.09
N PHE A 93 6.75 -0.96 12.84
CA PHE A 93 7.22 -1.37 14.17
C PHE A 93 6.10 -1.41 15.22
N ILE A 94 5.23 -0.40 15.24
CA ILE A 94 4.10 -0.41 16.19
C ILE A 94 3.15 -1.55 15.86
N GLY A 95 2.87 -1.78 14.56
CA GLY A 95 2.01 -2.87 14.12
C GLY A 95 2.60 -4.24 14.40
N PHE A 96 3.90 -4.42 14.19
CA PHE A 96 4.63 -5.64 14.53
C PHE A 96 4.47 -5.99 16.02
N ILE A 97 4.79 -5.04 16.90
CA ILE A 97 4.67 -5.24 18.36
C ILE A 97 3.21 -5.43 18.78
N ALA A 98 2.31 -4.61 18.27
CA ALA A 98 0.89 -4.72 18.61
C ALA A 98 0.28 -6.07 18.21
N THR A 99 0.63 -6.57 17.01
CA THR A 99 0.20 -7.89 16.54
C THR A 99 0.66 -8.99 17.49
N GLY A 100 1.95 -8.99 17.86
CA GLY A 100 2.51 -10.00 18.77
C GLY A 100 1.90 -9.92 20.17
N LEU A 101 1.70 -8.73 20.72
CA LEU A 101 1.07 -8.51 22.02
C LEU A 101 -0.41 -8.94 22.02
N LEU A 102 -1.15 -8.59 20.97
CA LEU A 102 -2.54 -9.04 20.83
C LEU A 102 -2.61 -10.56 20.71
N THR A 103 -1.71 -11.18 19.94
CA THR A 103 -1.62 -12.65 19.85
C THR A 103 -1.36 -13.25 21.23
N TRP A 104 -0.43 -12.68 22.01
CA TRP A 104 -0.14 -13.13 23.38
C TRP A 104 -1.35 -13.02 24.32
N LEU A 105 -2.18 -11.99 24.12
CA LEU A 105 -3.38 -11.76 24.97
C LEU A 105 -4.55 -12.67 24.64
N ILE A 106 -4.80 -12.95 23.34
CA ILE A 106 -6.07 -13.57 22.92
C ILE A 106 -5.94 -14.99 22.36
N ALA A 107 -4.70 -15.44 22.02
CA ALA A 107 -4.56 -16.73 21.37
C ALA A 107 -4.61 -17.89 22.37
N ARG A 108 -4.91 -19.08 21.85
CA ARG A 108 -4.88 -20.34 22.60
C ARG A 108 -3.45 -20.66 23.09
N PRO A 109 -3.29 -21.49 24.13
CA PRO A 109 -2.01 -21.73 24.80
C PRO A 109 -1.08 -22.66 23.99
N ASN A 110 -0.76 -22.28 22.74
CA ASN A 110 0.20 -22.94 21.88
C ASN A 110 1.32 -21.97 21.51
N TYR A 111 2.42 -22.47 20.94
CA TYR A 111 3.43 -21.60 20.35
C TYR A 111 2.94 -21.09 19.00
N HIS A 112 2.86 -19.77 18.86
CA HIS A 112 2.49 -19.10 17.62
C HIS A 112 3.73 -18.57 16.93
N ILE A 113 3.98 -19.06 15.71
CA ILE A 113 5.15 -18.76 14.87
C ILE A 113 4.71 -18.32 13.48
N GLY A 114 5.61 -17.67 12.74
CA GLY A 114 5.41 -17.24 11.37
C GLY A 114 5.04 -15.76 11.23
N ALA A 115 5.41 -15.21 10.07
CA ALA A 115 5.21 -13.79 9.76
C ALA A 115 3.77 -13.45 9.34
N SER A 116 2.88 -14.43 9.26
CA SER A 116 1.52 -14.23 8.75
C SER A 116 0.73 -13.16 9.52
N GLY A 117 0.90 -13.05 10.85
CA GLY A 117 0.30 -11.96 11.61
C GLY A 117 0.74 -10.57 11.12
N VAL A 118 2.02 -10.42 10.75
CA VAL A 118 2.55 -9.19 10.15
C VAL A 118 1.97 -8.97 8.75
N VAL A 119 1.80 -10.03 7.95
CA VAL A 119 1.13 -9.94 6.64
C VAL A 119 -0.29 -9.39 6.79
N TYR A 120 -1.07 -9.94 7.73
CA TYR A 120 -2.43 -9.47 7.99
C TYR A 120 -2.47 -8.02 8.49
N MET A 121 -1.51 -7.64 9.33
CA MET A 121 -1.37 -6.27 9.81
C MET A 121 -1.09 -5.28 8.67
N LEU A 122 -0.12 -5.60 7.82
CA LEU A 122 0.22 -4.78 6.66
C LEU A 122 -0.94 -4.69 5.67
N PHE A 123 -1.55 -5.84 5.36
CA PHE A 123 -2.74 -5.90 4.51
C PHE A 123 -3.87 -5.02 5.05
N ALA A 124 -4.25 -5.22 6.32
CA ALA A 124 -5.34 -4.47 6.94
C ALA A 124 -5.05 -2.97 6.98
N PHE A 125 -3.82 -2.58 7.34
CA PHE A 125 -3.41 -1.19 7.31
C PHE A 125 -3.57 -0.58 5.92
N LEU A 126 -2.97 -1.19 4.90
CA LEU A 126 -2.99 -0.66 3.52
C LEU A 126 -4.42 -0.62 2.97
N PHE A 127 -5.20 -1.67 3.19
CA PHE A 127 -6.57 -1.77 2.73
C PHE A 127 -7.48 -0.70 3.36
N PHE A 128 -7.57 -0.68 4.68
CA PHE A 128 -8.44 0.27 5.37
C PHE A 128 -7.94 1.71 5.24
N LYS A 129 -6.62 1.91 5.25
CA LYS A 129 -6.05 3.24 5.01
C LYS A 129 -6.32 3.71 3.59
N GLY A 130 -6.30 2.83 2.59
CA GLY A 130 -6.69 3.12 1.21
C GLY A 130 -8.14 3.59 1.12
N ILE A 131 -9.07 2.87 1.76
CA ILE A 131 -10.49 3.25 1.83
C ILE A 131 -10.66 4.62 2.51
N LEU A 132 -10.07 4.80 3.70
CA LEU A 132 -10.18 6.03 4.48
C LEU A 132 -9.56 7.25 3.77
N SER A 133 -8.52 7.02 2.96
CA SER A 133 -7.85 8.05 2.17
C SER A 133 -8.43 8.20 0.76
N LYS A 134 -9.44 7.39 0.38
CA LYS A 134 -9.99 7.29 -0.98
C LYS A 134 -8.93 6.97 -2.03
N HIS A 135 -7.90 6.18 -1.66
CA HIS A 135 -6.75 5.89 -2.51
C HIS A 135 -6.89 4.50 -3.15
N PHE A 136 -7.54 4.43 -4.31
CA PHE A 136 -7.89 3.16 -4.98
C PHE A 136 -6.69 2.26 -5.31
N ARG A 137 -5.50 2.83 -5.59
CA ARG A 137 -4.28 2.03 -5.88
C ARG A 137 -3.88 1.13 -4.72
N LEU A 138 -4.06 1.61 -3.49
CA LEU A 138 -3.73 0.83 -2.29
C LEU A 138 -4.74 -0.29 -2.07
N ILE A 139 -6.01 -0.01 -2.31
CA ILE A 139 -7.06 -1.02 -2.26
C ILE A 139 -6.77 -2.09 -3.32
N ALA A 140 -6.39 -1.69 -4.54
CA ALA A 140 -6.06 -2.62 -5.61
C ALA A 140 -4.88 -3.54 -5.24
N VAL A 141 -3.79 -3.00 -4.67
CA VAL A 141 -2.65 -3.80 -4.20
C VAL A 141 -3.08 -4.83 -3.16
N SER A 142 -3.87 -4.42 -2.17
CA SER A 142 -4.36 -5.32 -1.12
C SER A 142 -5.31 -6.39 -1.69
N MET A 143 -6.15 -6.03 -2.65
CA MET A 143 -7.02 -6.99 -3.34
C MET A 143 -6.23 -8.00 -4.17
N ILE A 144 -5.16 -7.58 -4.85
CA ILE A 144 -4.27 -8.49 -5.58
C ILE A 144 -3.65 -9.51 -4.62
N VAL A 145 -3.18 -9.07 -3.44
CA VAL A 145 -2.61 -9.98 -2.44
C VAL A 145 -3.65 -10.97 -1.94
N ILE A 146 -4.88 -10.53 -1.64
CA ILE A 146 -5.99 -11.44 -1.27
C ILE A 146 -6.25 -12.43 -2.42
N PHE A 147 -6.32 -11.95 -3.65
CA PHE A 147 -6.63 -12.79 -4.81
C PHE A 147 -5.56 -13.88 -5.02
N ILE A 148 -4.29 -13.49 -4.93
CA ILE A 148 -3.16 -14.44 -5.12
C ILE A 148 -3.10 -15.46 -3.98
N TYR A 149 -3.30 -15.00 -2.75
CA TYR A 149 -3.14 -15.85 -1.56
C TYR A 149 -4.45 -16.36 -0.97
N GLY A 150 -5.60 -16.09 -1.57
CA GLY A 150 -6.97 -16.55 -1.27
C GLY A 150 -7.30 -17.04 0.15
N SER A 151 -6.32 -17.68 0.80
CA SER A 151 -6.39 -18.17 2.17
C SER A 151 -6.38 -17.06 3.23
N LEU A 152 -5.95 -15.83 2.89
CA LEU A 152 -5.92 -14.72 3.84
C LEU A 152 -7.32 -14.40 4.38
N VAL A 153 -8.36 -14.46 3.54
CA VAL A 153 -9.73 -14.16 3.99
C VAL A 153 -10.23 -15.23 4.97
N TRP A 154 -9.92 -16.50 4.73
CA TRP A 154 -10.36 -17.61 5.56
C TRP A 154 -9.45 -17.87 6.76
N GLY A 155 -8.23 -17.40 6.69
CA GLY A 155 -7.23 -17.62 7.74
C GLY A 155 -7.52 -16.94 9.07
N ILE A 156 -8.48 -16.01 9.14
CA ILE A 156 -8.93 -15.37 10.41
C ILE A 156 -9.97 -16.20 11.15
N PHE A 157 -10.46 -17.28 10.56
CA PHE A 157 -11.45 -18.15 11.18
C PHE A 157 -10.81 -19.44 11.72
N PRO A 158 -11.30 -19.96 12.85
CA PRO A 158 -10.88 -21.26 13.33
C PRO A 158 -11.33 -22.36 12.36
N GLY A 159 -10.47 -23.29 12.00
CA GLY A 159 -10.87 -24.38 11.12
C GLY A 159 -9.73 -25.27 10.64
N LYS A 160 -8.54 -24.76 10.48
CA LYS A 160 -7.39 -25.56 10.00
C LYS A 160 -6.39 -25.77 11.12
N ALA A 161 -6.11 -27.05 11.43
CA ALA A 161 -5.07 -27.41 12.40
C ALA A 161 -3.70 -26.87 11.92
N GLY A 162 -2.87 -26.40 12.85
CA GLY A 162 -1.54 -25.87 12.53
C GLY A 162 -1.52 -24.39 12.07
N ILE A 163 -2.69 -23.75 11.88
CA ILE A 163 -2.76 -22.33 11.58
C ILE A 163 -3.08 -21.53 12.84
N SER A 164 -2.33 -20.46 13.06
CA SER A 164 -2.59 -19.47 14.10
C SER A 164 -3.59 -18.41 13.61
N TRP A 165 -4.88 -18.79 13.54
CA TRP A 165 -5.92 -17.84 13.13
C TRP A 165 -6.01 -16.64 14.07
N GLU A 166 -5.70 -16.83 15.35
CA GLU A 166 -5.66 -15.76 16.36
C GLU A 166 -4.55 -14.75 16.06
N GLY A 167 -3.40 -15.21 15.58
CA GLY A 167 -2.32 -14.34 15.13
C GLY A 167 -2.71 -13.51 13.89
N HIS A 168 -3.47 -14.14 12.99
CA HIS A 168 -4.04 -13.45 11.82
C HIS A 168 -5.06 -12.38 12.24
N LEU A 169 -5.98 -12.73 13.13
CA LEU A 169 -6.98 -11.80 13.69
C LEU A 169 -6.29 -10.64 14.43
N SER A 170 -5.26 -10.95 15.23
CA SER A 170 -4.45 -9.94 15.93
C SER A 170 -3.83 -8.95 14.94
N GLY A 171 -3.26 -9.44 13.83
CA GLY A 171 -2.73 -8.62 12.77
C GLY A 171 -3.80 -7.74 12.12
N LEU A 172 -4.95 -8.32 11.79
CA LEU A 172 -6.07 -7.58 11.20
C LEU A 172 -6.54 -6.44 12.12
N ILE A 173 -6.68 -6.70 13.42
CA ILE A 173 -7.09 -5.70 14.42
C ILE A 173 -6.02 -4.60 14.53
N ALA A 174 -4.74 -4.97 14.67
CA ALA A 174 -3.63 -4.03 14.79
C ALA A 174 -3.53 -3.12 13.55
N GLY A 175 -3.57 -3.69 12.36
CA GLY A 175 -3.49 -2.95 11.10
C GLY A 175 -4.67 -2.00 10.90
N THR A 176 -5.89 -2.46 11.20
CA THR A 176 -7.10 -1.63 11.14
C THR A 176 -7.03 -0.46 12.14
N GLY A 177 -6.62 -0.74 13.38
CA GLY A 177 -6.43 0.28 14.41
C GLY A 177 -5.43 1.36 13.98
N LEU A 178 -4.29 0.95 13.41
CA LEU A 178 -3.29 1.87 12.88
C LEU A 178 -3.83 2.68 11.68
N ALA A 179 -4.61 2.08 10.80
CA ALA A 179 -5.24 2.81 9.68
C ALA A 179 -6.17 3.92 10.17
N ILE A 180 -6.91 3.69 11.25
CA ILE A 180 -7.78 4.69 11.89
C ILE A 180 -6.95 5.78 12.57
N ILE A 181 -5.93 5.40 13.36
CA ILE A 181 -5.05 6.34 14.07
C ILE A 181 -4.34 7.29 13.08
N TYR A 182 -3.80 6.72 12.01
CA TYR A 182 -3.05 7.47 11.00
C TYR A 182 -3.93 7.99 9.84
N ARG A 183 -5.27 7.97 9.95
CA ARG A 183 -6.20 8.31 8.85
C ARG A 183 -5.89 9.64 8.13
N LYS A 184 -5.39 10.64 8.86
CA LYS A 184 -5.08 11.98 8.34
C LYS A 184 -3.61 12.20 7.99
N LYS A 185 -2.72 11.21 8.20
CA LYS A 185 -1.26 11.35 8.06
C LYS A 185 -0.70 10.44 6.96
N GLY A 186 0.44 10.83 6.40
CA GLY A 186 1.31 9.94 5.63
C GLY A 186 0.92 9.70 4.18
N VAL A 187 -0.08 10.36 3.62
CA VAL A 187 -0.41 10.22 2.19
C VAL A 187 0.48 11.15 1.38
N ILE A 188 1.39 10.59 0.58
CA ILE A 188 2.29 11.35 -0.30
C ILE A 188 1.57 11.78 -1.59
N PHE A 189 0.59 10.98 -2.03
CA PHE A 189 -0.19 11.28 -3.23
C PHE A 189 -1.41 12.13 -2.87
N THR A 190 -1.30 13.41 -3.06
CA THR A 190 -2.45 14.25 -3.31
C THR A 190 -2.78 14.07 -4.79
N TYR A 191 -3.95 13.49 -5.10
CA TYR A 191 -4.53 13.78 -6.41
C TYR A 191 -4.57 15.30 -6.53
N PRO A 192 -4.17 15.90 -7.68
CA PRO A 192 -4.58 17.26 -7.94
C PRO A 192 -6.07 17.25 -7.57
N LYS A 193 -6.48 18.07 -6.58
CA LYS A 193 -7.87 18.43 -6.52
C LYS A 193 -8.19 18.76 -7.97
N ASP A 194 -9.16 18.07 -8.53
CA ASP A 194 -9.73 18.46 -9.79
C ASP A 194 -10.13 19.90 -9.55
N GLU A 195 -9.17 20.81 -9.74
CA GLU A 195 -9.42 22.18 -10.04
C GLU A 195 -9.98 22.16 -11.47
N ARG A 196 -11.04 21.39 -11.68
CA ARG A 196 -12.08 21.90 -12.52
C ARG A 196 -12.48 23.18 -11.79
N LYS A 197 -11.74 24.27 -12.10
CA LYS A 197 -12.37 25.54 -12.13
C LYS A 197 -13.79 25.18 -12.62
N LYS A 198 -14.80 25.58 -11.88
CA LYS A 198 -16.05 25.89 -12.53
C LYS A 198 -15.64 26.98 -13.53
N ASP A 199 -15.09 26.53 -14.64
CA ASP A 199 -14.96 27.35 -15.81
C ASP A 199 -16.41 27.51 -16.25
N GLU A 200 -17.08 28.47 -15.59
CA GLU A 200 -18.25 29.15 -16.17
C GLU A 200 -17.89 29.71 -17.56
N ASP A 201 -16.60 29.64 -17.91
CA ASP A 201 -15.94 29.98 -19.14
C ASP A 201 -15.31 28.80 -19.88
N ASP A 202 -15.72 27.53 -19.62
CA ASP A 202 -15.31 26.41 -20.48
C ASP A 202 -15.96 26.61 -21.86
N GLU A 203 -15.15 26.98 -22.83
CA GLU A 203 -15.53 27.22 -24.23
C GLU A 203 -16.28 26.03 -24.83
N PHE A 204 -16.01 24.82 -24.36
CA PHE A 204 -16.77 23.62 -24.69
C PHE A 204 -18.16 23.60 -24.06
N MET A 205 -18.30 23.99 -22.80
CA MET A 205 -19.58 24.00 -22.09
C MET A 205 -20.50 25.14 -22.58
N ARG A 206 -19.95 26.23 -23.13
CA ARG A 206 -20.73 27.30 -23.79
C ARG A 206 -21.49 26.85 -25.03
N GLN A 207 -21.11 25.69 -25.59
CA GLN A 207 -21.79 25.12 -26.75
C GLN A 207 -23.04 24.31 -26.38
N PHE A 208 -23.41 24.28 -25.10
CA PHE A 208 -24.61 23.60 -24.63
C PHE A 208 -25.53 24.60 -23.92
N ASP A 209 -26.85 24.50 -24.22
CA ASP A 209 -27.87 25.28 -23.52
C ASP A 209 -28.15 24.73 -22.10
N GLU A 210 -29.03 25.39 -21.34
CA GLU A 210 -29.39 24.99 -19.97
C GLU A 210 -30.04 23.60 -19.92
N ASP A 211 -30.63 23.13 -21.03
CA ASP A 211 -31.23 21.83 -21.17
C ASP A 211 -30.26 20.74 -21.67
N GLY A 212 -28.99 21.12 -21.93
CA GLY A 212 -27.90 20.22 -22.36
C GLY A 212 -27.91 19.93 -23.86
N ASN A 213 -28.65 20.68 -24.69
CA ASN A 213 -28.61 20.55 -26.13
C ASN A 213 -27.38 21.27 -26.70
N PHE A 214 -26.74 20.64 -27.69
CA PHE A 214 -25.61 21.22 -28.37
C PHE A 214 -26.04 22.38 -29.29
N ASN A 215 -25.54 23.57 -28.98
CA ASN A 215 -25.76 24.80 -29.75
C ASN A 215 -24.42 25.44 -30.07
N PRO A 216 -23.80 25.08 -31.21
CA PRO A 216 -22.46 25.59 -31.53
C PRO A 216 -22.48 27.10 -31.66
N VAL A 217 -21.64 27.78 -30.91
CA VAL A 217 -21.41 29.24 -31.06
C VAL A 217 -20.72 29.46 -32.41
N ASP A 218 -21.35 30.22 -33.27
CA ASP A 218 -20.74 30.56 -34.57
C ASP A 218 -19.43 31.30 -34.36
N PRO A 219 -18.33 30.90 -35.01
CA PRO A 219 -17.02 31.54 -34.85
C PRO A 219 -17.02 33.04 -35.23
N GLU A 220 -18.04 33.50 -35.96
CA GLU A 220 -18.15 34.90 -36.39
C GLU A 220 -18.80 35.82 -35.35
N GLU A 221 -19.51 35.32 -34.33
CA GLU A 221 -20.08 36.15 -33.28
C GLU A 221 -19.10 36.51 -32.14
N SER A 222 -17.92 35.88 -32.10
CA SER A 222 -16.88 36.16 -31.08
C SER A 222 -15.98 37.34 -31.41
N VAL A 223 -16.17 38.02 -32.55
CA VAL A 223 -15.37 39.17 -33.01
C VAL A 223 -16.17 40.46 -32.93
N GLY A 224 -16.76 40.74 -31.78
CA GLY A 224 -17.58 41.93 -31.56
C GLY A 224 -17.15 42.76 -30.33
N SER A 225 -15.85 43.11 -30.25
CA SER A 225 -15.40 44.31 -29.53
C SER A 225 -14.15 44.84 -30.23
N GLU A 226 -14.37 45.80 -31.06
CA GLU A 226 -13.33 46.69 -31.59
C GLU A 226 -12.57 47.34 -30.44
N ASP A 227 -11.41 46.81 -30.09
CA ASP A 227 -10.26 47.53 -29.55
C ASP A 227 -9.10 46.55 -29.28
N ALA A 228 -8.45 46.09 -30.36
CA ALA A 228 -7.07 45.66 -30.28
C ALA A 228 -6.45 45.54 -31.68
N LEU A 229 -5.83 46.62 -32.13
CA LEU A 229 -4.54 46.63 -32.84
C LEU A 229 -4.27 45.52 -33.85
N SER A 230 -4.35 45.95 -35.10
CA SER A 230 -3.51 45.54 -36.23
C SER A 230 -2.26 44.70 -35.85
N HIS A 231 -2.42 43.41 -35.80
CA HIS A 231 -1.33 42.48 -36.08
C HIS A 231 -1.68 41.72 -37.36
N THR A 232 -0.85 42.02 -38.35
CA THR A 232 -0.93 41.49 -39.70
C THR A 232 -0.88 39.95 -39.69
N ALA A 233 -1.62 39.34 -40.60
CA ALA A 233 -1.80 37.90 -40.81
C ALA A 233 -0.53 37.09 -41.14
N ASP A 234 0.63 37.66 -40.93
CA ASP A 234 1.95 37.10 -41.31
C ASP A 234 2.71 36.43 -40.13
N ASP A 235 2.22 36.59 -38.89
CA ASP A 235 2.93 36.10 -37.71
C ASP A 235 2.50 34.72 -37.17
N LEU A 236 1.55 34.07 -37.82
CA LEU A 236 1.07 32.74 -37.43
C LEU A 236 1.62 31.62 -38.31
N LYS A 237 2.94 31.66 -38.62
CA LYS A 237 3.63 30.47 -39.14
C LYS A 237 4.12 29.59 -38.02
N VAL A 238 3.26 28.64 -37.55
CA VAL A 238 3.68 27.54 -36.71
C VAL A 238 4.64 26.67 -37.52
N ARG A 239 5.96 26.81 -37.28
CA ARG A 239 6.98 25.89 -37.84
C ARG A 239 7.00 24.63 -36.96
N ILE A 240 6.40 23.55 -37.46
CA ILE A 240 6.55 22.22 -36.86
C ILE A 240 7.82 21.59 -37.40
N ASN A 241 8.90 21.54 -36.61
CA ASN A 241 10.13 20.85 -36.97
C ASN A 241 10.05 19.39 -36.50
N TYR A 242 9.98 18.46 -37.44
CA TYR A 242 10.11 17.03 -37.19
C TYR A 242 11.57 16.60 -37.31
N GLU A 243 12.17 16.14 -36.23
CA GLU A 243 13.47 15.47 -36.28
C GLU A 243 13.25 13.95 -36.40
N VAL A 244 13.45 13.38 -37.58
CA VAL A 244 13.40 11.94 -37.80
C VAL A 244 14.77 11.35 -37.45
N LYS A 245 14.89 10.74 -36.26
CA LYS A 245 16.06 9.93 -35.90
C LYS A 245 15.98 8.57 -36.59
N ARG A 246 16.73 8.37 -37.67
CA ARG A 246 16.97 7.04 -38.26
C ARG A 246 17.87 6.25 -37.30
N LYS A 247 17.35 5.14 -36.75
CA LYS A 247 18.20 4.11 -36.10
C LYS A 247 19.04 3.44 -37.21
N LYS A 248 20.37 3.45 -37.01
CA LYS A 248 21.28 2.53 -37.69
C LYS A 248 21.29 1.18 -36.97
#